data_8e05b2cad7bedef686a7185eb4352dd7
#
_entry.id   8e05b2cad7bedef686a7185eb4352dd7
#
_cell.length_a   1.000
_cell.length_b   1.000
_cell.length_c   1.000
_cell.angle_alpha   90.00
_cell.angle_beta   90.00
_cell.angle_gamma   90.00
#
_symmetry.space_group_name_H-M   'P 1'
#
loop_
_entity.id
_entity.type
_entity.pdbx_description
1 polymer ?
#
loop_
_entity_poly.entity_id
_entity_poly.type
_entity_poly.pdbx_seq_one_letter_code
_entity_poly.pdbx_strand_id
1 'polypeptide(L)'
;GYAIYDSVKDYYFGYYENNYETYAALTARHFNAQYHCTAKSGIGIMVSWFPMIMPEMYDRLDATDSTSKWDFSKYTPDVVVINLLQNDSWIVTMSDQPEFKHRFGTAAPTESEVIDAYKKFVQTIRDTYPKSQIICMLGNMDITKKGSPWPGYVDDAVKQLHDKKIFTFFSPYKDTYGHPKVREQKAMADGLIKFIDENIKW
;
A
#
# COMPACT_ATOMS: atom_id res chain seq x y z
N GLY A 1 -5.84 -7.77 2.97
CA GLY A 1 -6.23 -7.67 1.57
C GLY A 1 -7.29 -8.68 1.20
N TYR A 2 -8.15 -8.29 0.31
CA TYR A 2 -9.13 -9.19 -0.26
C TYR A 2 -8.44 -10.15 -1.23
N ALA A 3 -8.55 -11.44 -1.02
CA ALA A 3 -8.35 -12.46 -2.03
C ALA A 3 -9.69 -13.16 -2.19
N ILE A 4 -10.53 -12.62 -3.03
CA ILE A 4 -11.88 -13.15 -3.24
C ILE A 4 -11.78 -14.36 -4.18
N TYR A 5 -12.26 -15.50 -3.72
CA TYR A 5 -12.48 -16.65 -4.60
C TYR A 5 -13.44 -16.24 -5.71
N ASP A 6 -13.17 -16.71 -6.90
CA ASP A 6 -13.74 -16.31 -8.19
C ASP A 6 -15.27 -16.37 -8.29
N SER A 7 -15.96 -15.81 -7.32
CA SER A 7 -17.38 -15.56 -7.39
C SER A 7 -17.64 -14.16 -7.92
N VAL A 8 -18.67 -14.02 -8.68
CA VAL A 8 -19.03 -12.89 -9.53
C VAL A 8 -19.22 -11.57 -8.78
N LYS A 9 -19.16 -11.52 -7.45
CA LYS A 9 -19.50 -10.32 -6.67
C LYS A 9 -18.44 -10.02 -5.62
N ASP A 10 -18.16 -8.74 -5.48
CA ASP A 10 -17.37 -8.16 -4.41
C ASP A 10 -18.26 -8.06 -3.17
N TYR A 11 -18.18 -9.04 -2.27
CA TYR A 11 -18.96 -9.02 -1.03
C TYR A 11 -18.09 -8.55 0.13
N TYR A 12 -18.57 -7.58 0.88
CA TYR A 12 -17.94 -7.08 2.11
C TYR A 12 -18.16 -7.99 3.32
N PHE A 13 -18.13 -9.30 3.15
CA PHE A 13 -18.25 -10.24 4.25
C PHE A 13 -16.91 -10.89 4.53
N GLY A 14 -16.46 -10.80 5.77
CA GLY A 14 -15.12 -11.23 6.21
C GLY A 14 -14.74 -12.66 5.82
N TYR A 15 -15.70 -13.56 5.59
CA TYR A 15 -15.40 -14.92 5.16
C TYR A 15 -14.91 -15.04 3.71
N TYR A 16 -15.03 -13.98 2.91
CA TYR A 16 -14.42 -13.91 1.57
C TYR A 16 -13.00 -13.35 1.60
N GLU A 17 -12.58 -12.80 2.74
CA GLU A 17 -11.25 -12.25 2.91
C GLU A 17 -10.27 -13.35 3.31
N ASN A 18 -9.21 -13.51 2.55
CA ASN A 18 -8.18 -14.51 2.85
C ASN A 18 -6.78 -13.92 2.66
N ASN A 19 -6.12 -13.56 3.76
CA ASN A 19 -4.77 -13.02 3.69
C ASN A 19 -3.76 -14.05 3.14
N TYR A 20 -4.00 -15.34 3.33
CA TYR A 20 -3.11 -16.40 2.85
C TYR A 20 -2.96 -16.40 1.32
N GLU A 21 -4.02 -16.02 0.59
CA GLU A 21 -4.07 -15.95 -0.87
C GLU A 21 -3.74 -14.55 -1.43
N THR A 22 -3.31 -13.61 -0.58
CA THR A 22 -2.92 -12.28 -1.05
C THR A 22 -1.53 -12.29 -1.69
N TYR A 23 -1.29 -11.36 -2.60
CA TYR A 23 0.00 -11.19 -3.27
C TYR A 23 1.16 -11.15 -2.29
N ALA A 24 1.01 -10.44 -1.16
CA ALA A 24 2.06 -10.29 -0.17
C ALA A 24 2.40 -11.61 0.53
N ALA A 25 1.37 -12.37 0.96
CA ALA A 25 1.57 -13.67 1.57
C ALA A 25 2.09 -14.73 0.59
N LEU A 26 1.65 -14.68 -0.68
CA LEU A 26 2.17 -15.53 -1.76
C LEU A 26 3.65 -15.23 -2.02
N THR A 27 4.03 -13.97 -2.10
CA THR A 27 5.44 -13.54 -2.28
C THR A 27 6.30 -13.98 -1.12
N ALA A 28 5.86 -13.77 0.13
CA ALA A 28 6.61 -14.19 1.31
C ALA A 28 6.85 -15.71 1.34
N ARG A 29 5.84 -16.50 0.99
CA ARG A 29 6.00 -17.97 0.89
C ARG A 29 6.96 -18.41 -0.19
N HIS A 30 6.97 -17.73 -1.34
CA HIS A 30 7.92 -18.03 -2.41
C HIS A 30 9.37 -17.91 -1.94
N PHE A 31 9.68 -16.87 -1.17
CA PHE A 31 11.02 -16.64 -0.62
C PHE A 31 11.27 -17.37 0.72
N ASN A 32 10.34 -18.19 1.19
CA ASN A 32 10.39 -18.80 2.52
C ASN A 32 10.67 -17.78 3.64
N ALA A 33 10.11 -16.58 3.50
CA ALA A 33 10.33 -15.44 4.40
C ALA A 33 9.30 -15.40 5.52
N GLN A 34 9.70 -14.85 6.67
CA GLN A 34 8.75 -14.40 7.68
C GLN A 34 7.88 -13.28 7.09
N TYR A 35 6.60 -13.29 7.41
CA TYR A 35 5.64 -12.33 6.87
C TYR A 35 4.96 -11.54 7.99
N HIS A 36 5.17 -10.23 7.98
CA HIS A 36 4.46 -9.28 8.82
C HIS A 36 3.58 -8.38 7.95
N CYS A 37 2.34 -8.15 8.38
CA CYS A 37 1.38 -7.35 7.62
C CYS A 37 0.75 -6.27 8.51
N THR A 38 1.01 -5.01 8.19
CA THR A 38 0.31 -3.86 8.77
C THR A 38 -0.67 -3.34 7.74
N ALA A 39 -1.95 -3.64 7.92
CA ALA A 39 -2.98 -3.30 6.95
C ALA A 39 -4.34 -3.08 7.63
N LYS A 40 -5.14 -2.21 7.04
CA LYS A 40 -6.55 -1.99 7.38
C LYS A 40 -7.31 -1.69 6.09
N SER A 41 -8.43 -2.37 5.88
CA SER A 41 -9.29 -2.12 4.72
C SER A 41 -9.74 -0.67 4.70
N GLY A 42 -9.63 0.01 3.57
CA GLY A 42 -10.04 1.40 3.42
C GLY A 42 -9.04 2.46 3.90
N ILE A 43 -7.85 2.07 4.38
CA ILE A 43 -6.85 3.02 4.86
C ILE A 43 -6.10 3.67 3.70
N GLY A 44 -5.78 4.95 3.86
CA GLY A 44 -4.91 5.72 2.96
C GLY A 44 -3.75 6.38 3.71
N ILE A 45 -2.94 7.13 3.00
CA ILE A 45 -1.82 7.90 3.55
C ILE A 45 -2.24 9.31 3.96
N MET A 46 -3.06 9.96 3.16
CA MET A 46 -3.57 11.31 3.41
C MET A 46 -5.01 11.29 3.89
N VAL A 47 -5.82 10.37 3.35
CA VAL A 47 -7.23 10.24 3.65
C VAL A 47 -7.66 8.78 3.53
N SER A 48 -8.58 8.36 4.40
CA SER A 48 -9.13 7.00 4.48
C SER A 48 -10.65 7.07 4.41
N TRP A 49 -11.33 5.93 4.33
CA TRP A 49 -12.77 5.81 4.48
C TRP A 49 -13.25 5.99 5.94
N PHE A 50 -12.34 6.36 6.84
CA PHE A 50 -12.56 6.59 8.28
C PHE A 50 -11.48 7.57 8.79
N PRO A 51 -11.60 8.16 9.98
CA PRO A 51 -10.72 9.25 10.44
C PRO A 51 -9.22 8.95 10.46
N MET A 52 -8.82 7.70 10.74
CA MET A 52 -7.42 7.30 10.88
C MET A 52 -6.75 7.07 9.53
N ILE A 53 -5.50 7.50 9.38
CA ILE A 53 -4.64 7.24 8.20
C ILE A 53 -3.46 6.35 8.57
N MET A 54 -2.80 5.77 7.56
CA MET A 54 -1.68 4.84 7.77
C MET A 54 -0.53 5.45 8.60
N PRO A 55 -0.08 6.70 8.40
CA PRO A 55 0.93 7.31 9.27
C PRO A 55 0.56 7.36 10.76
N GLU A 56 -0.74 7.42 11.09
CA GLU A 56 -1.25 7.41 12.47
C GLU A 56 -1.38 6.00 13.05
N MET A 57 -1.47 4.98 12.19
CA MET A 57 -1.63 3.57 12.58
C MET A 57 -0.32 2.80 12.61
N TYR A 58 0.65 3.19 11.79
CA TYR A 58 1.83 2.39 11.47
C TYR A 58 2.60 1.90 12.69
N ASP A 59 2.71 2.71 13.71
CA ASP A 59 3.45 2.40 14.94
C ASP A 59 2.59 1.78 16.07
N ARG A 60 1.35 1.42 15.78
CA ARG A 60 0.47 0.80 16.77
C ARG A 60 0.63 -0.72 16.82
N LEU A 61 0.64 -1.28 18.02
CA LEU A 61 0.52 -2.72 18.24
C LEU A 61 -0.93 -3.18 18.00
N ASP A 62 -1.90 -2.41 18.52
CA ASP A 62 -3.33 -2.55 18.27
C ASP A 62 -3.80 -1.33 17.47
N ALA A 63 -4.32 -1.58 16.26
CA ALA A 63 -4.78 -0.50 15.37
C ALA A 63 -5.89 0.37 15.98
N THR A 64 -6.66 -0.17 16.93
CA THR A 64 -7.78 0.51 17.58
C THR A 64 -7.37 1.31 18.82
N ASP A 65 -6.19 1.04 19.39
CA ASP A 65 -5.66 1.74 20.56
C ASP A 65 -4.50 2.66 20.15
N SER A 66 -4.73 3.97 20.21
CA SER A 66 -3.72 4.99 19.87
C SER A 66 -2.56 5.04 20.87
N THR A 67 -2.72 4.47 22.06
CA THR A 67 -1.68 4.43 23.10
C THR A 67 -0.78 3.21 22.98
N SER A 68 -1.23 2.16 22.29
CA SER A 68 -0.44 0.96 22.03
C SER A 68 0.68 1.27 21.03
N LYS A 69 1.91 0.86 21.38
CA LYS A 69 3.06 1.08 20.49
C LYS A 69 3.75 -0.23 20.17
N TRP A 70 4.05 -0.41 18.90
CA TRP A 70 4.90 -1.50 18.44
C TRP A 70 6.37 -1.18 18.70
N ASP A 71 7.09 -2.11 19.30
CA ASP A 71 8.53 -2.02 19.48
C ASP A 71 9.23 -2.53 18.22
N PHE A 72 9.63 -1.61 17.34
CA PHE A 72 10.30 -1.93 16.07
C PHE A 72 11.64 -2.64 16.23
N SER A 73 12.26 -2.62 17.43
CA SER A 73 13.50 -3.35 17.69
C SER A 73 13.33 -4.87 17.69
N LYS A 74 12.09 -5.35 17.87
CA LYS A 74 11.77 -6.79 17.91
C LYS A 74 11.79 -7.48 16.55
N TYR A 75 11.73 -6.71 15.47
CA TYR A 75 11.73 -7.27 14.13
C TYR A 75 12.29 -6.27 13.11
N THR A 76 13.28 -6.69 12.34
CA THR A 76 13.83 -5.89 11.24
C THR A 76 13.63 -6.65 9.93
N PRO A 77 12.75 -6.17 9.03
CA PRO A 77 12.54 -6.81 7.74
C PRO A 77 13.73 -6.58 6.79
N ASP A 78 14.06 -7.55 5.96
CA ASP A 78 14.99 -7.37 4.85
C ASP A 78 14.35 -6.54 3.74
N VAL A 79 13.05 -6.77 3.48
CA VAL A 79 12.27 -6.06 2.48
C VAL A 79 10.98 -5.51 3.09
N VAL A 80 10.69 -4.25 2.83
CA VAL A 80 9.40 -3.62 3.13
C VAL A 80 8.66 -3.30 1.83
N VAL A 81 7.43 -3.77 1.68
CA VAL A 81 6.57 -3.43 0.54
C VAL A 81 5.46 -2.49 1.01
N ILE A 82 5.41 -1.29 0.43
CA ILE A 82 4.39 -0.28 0.69
C ILE A 82 3.42 -0.30 -0.49
N ASN A 83 2.17 -0.76 -0.27
CA ASN A 83 1.11 -0.74 -1.28
C ASN A 83 -0.08 0.04 -0.74
N LEU A 84 -0.07 1.34 -0.94
CA LEU A 84 -1.04 2.31 -0.45
C LEU A 84 -1.49 3.26 -1.58
N LEU A 85 -2.19 4.35 -1.24
CA LEU A 85 -2.73 5.39 -2.14
C LEU A 85 -3.97 4.98 -2.96
N GLN A 86 -4.37 3.72 -3.03
CA GLN A 86 -5.59 3.37 -3.78
C GLN A 86 -6.83 4.06 -3.19
N ASN A 87 -6.98 4.08 -1.87
CA ASN A 87 -8.10 4.75 -1.22
C ASN A 87 -8.00 6.27 -1.34
N ASP A 88 -6.79 6.81 -1.20
CA ASP A 88 -6.54 8.23 -1.42
C ASP A 88 -6.99 8.65 -2.81
N SER A 89 -6.62 7.87 -3.86
CA SER A 89 -6.93 8.18 -5.26
C SER A 89 -8.41 8.32 -5.57
N TRP A 90 -9.25 7.64 -4.82
CA TRP A 90 -10.69 7.75 -4.92
C TRP A 90 -11.22 8.94 -4.12
N ILE A 91 -10.85 9.01 -2.84
CA ILE A 91 -11.46 9.95 -1.90
C ILE A 91 -11.11 11.40 -2.24
N VAL A 92 -9.90 11.68 -2.76
CA VAL A 92 -9.51 13.04 -3.20
C VAL A 92 -10.39 13.60 -4.33
N THR A 93 -11.17 12.76 -5.00
CA THR A 93 -12.14 13.19 -6.01
C THR A 93 -13.57 13.37 -5.45
N MET A 94 -13.79 13.07 -4.17
CA MET A 94 -15.08 13.01 -3.52
C MET A 94 -15.26 14.14 -2.51
N SER A 95 -15.39 15.38 -2.96
CA SER A 95 -15.46 16.57 -2.09
C SER A 95 -16.59 16.55 -1.04
N ASP A 96 -17.61 15.74 -1.25
CA ASP A 96 -18.72 15.59 -0.30
C ASP A 96 -18.47 14.53 0.79
N GLN A 97 -17.45 13.70 0.62
CA GLN A 97 -17.08 12.70 1.60
C GLN A 97 -16.66 13.35 2.94
N PRO A 98 -17.18 12.88 4.10
CA PRO A 98 -16.83 13.45 5.40
C PRO A 98 -15.32 13.48 5.66
N GLU A 99 -14.60 12.43 5.32
CA GLU A 99 -13.16 12.34 5.54
C GLU A 99 -12.36 13.25 4.60
N PHE A 100 -12.84 13.47 3.35
CA PHE A 100 -12.28 14.50 2.48
C PHE A 100 -12.38 15.89 3.14
N LYS A 101 -13.59 16.26 3.60
CA LYS A 101 -13.81 17.55 4.27
C LYS A 101 -12.98 17.72 5.54
N HIS A 102 -12.85 16.63 6.30
CA HIS A 102 -12.04 16.61 7.53
C HIS A 102 -10.56 16.84 7.25
N ARG A 103 -10.01 16.23 6.21
CA ARG A 103 -8.57 16.28 5.90
C ARG A 103 -8.18 17.46 5.01
N PHE A 104 -9.04 17.86 4.08
CA PHE A 104 -8.68 18.83 3.04
C PHE A 104 -9.59 20.08 3.04
N GLY A 105 -10.67 20.11 3.81
CA GLY A 105 -11.64 21.20 3.77
C GLY A 105 -12.42 21.22 2.48
N THR A 106 -12.19 22.22 1.63
CA THR A 106 -12.95 22.43 0.39
C THR A 106 -12.16 22.15 -0.90
N ALA A 107 -10.85 21.98 -0.80
CA ALA A 107 -9.97 21.81 -1.96
C ALA A 107 -9.22 20.47 -1.89
N ALA A 108 -9.21 19.75 -3.02
CA ALA A 108 -8.39 18.55 -3.14
C ALA A 108 -6.89 18.88 -2.99
N PRO A 109 -6.08 17.95 -2.48
CA PRO A 109 -4.65 18.16 -2.39
C PRO A 109 -4.03 18.34 -3.78
N THR A 110 -3.03 19.19 -3.83
CA THR A 110 -2.22 19.38 -5.03
C THR A 110 -1.29 18.17 -5.24
N GLU A 111 -0.77 18.02 -6.46
CA GLU A 111 0.25 17.02 -6.78
C GLU A 111 1.43 17.06 -5.81
N SER A 112 1.96 18.25 -5.51
CA SER A 112 3.08 18.41 -4.58
C SER A 112 2.74 17.91 -3.17
N GLU A 113 1.54 18.17 -2.69
CA GLU A 113 1.08 17.71 -1.37
C GLU A 113 0.95 16.19 -1.32
N VAL A 114 0.49 15.55 -2.41
CA VAL A 114 0.45 14.08 -2.52
C VAL A 114 1.86 13.50 -2.49
N ILE A 115 2.76 14.04 -3.32
CA ILE A 115 4.17 13.60 -3.40
C ILE A 115 4.85 13.74 -2.04
N ASP A 116 4.68 14.88 -1.37
CA ASP A 116 5.30 15.16 -0.06
C ASP A 116 4.75 14.26 1.05
N ALA A 117 3.44 13.99 1.05
CA ALA A 117 2.82 13.09 2.03
C ALA A 117 3.33 11.65 1.87
N TYR A 118 3.42 11.17 0.63
CA TYR A 118 3.96 9.85 0.33
C TYR A 118 5.44 9.75 0.70
N LYS A 119 6.25 10.72 0.26
CA LYS A 119 7.67 10.81 0.58
C LYS A 119 7.93 10.81 2.10
N LYS A 120 7.15 11.59 2.85
CA LYS A 120 7.25 11.64 4.31
C LYS A 120 6.98 10.28 4.95
N PHE A 121 5.96 9.56 4.49
CA PHE A 121 5.67 8.23 5.00
C PHE A 121 6.79 7.23 4.66
N VAL A 122 7.30 7.23 3.43
CA VAL A 122 8.44 6.37 3.04
C VAL A 122 9.68 6.69 3.85
N GLN A 123 9.95 7.97 4.14
CA GLN A 123 11.05 8.39 5.00
C GLN A 123 10.87 7.85 6.43
N THR A 124 9.66 7.87 6.98
CA THR A 124 9.38 7.27 8.30
C THR A 124 9.74 5.78 8.33
N ILE A 125 9.42 5.04 7.26
CA ILE A 125 9.79 3.63 7.12
C ILE A 125 11.31 3.47 7.04
N ARG A 126 11.98 4.31 6.26
CA ARG A 126 13.45 4.31 6.13
C ARG A 126 14.15 4.60 7.46
N ASP A 127 13.66 5.57 8.21
CA ASP A 127 14.22 5.93 9.53
C ASP A 127 14.04 4.77 10.53
N THR A 128 12.93 4.07 10.44
CA THR A 128 12.64 2.89 11.26
C THR A 128 13.53 1.70 10.88
N TYR A 129 13.76 1.49 9.58
CA TYR A 129 14.51 0.36 9.04
C TYR A 129 15.63 0.80 8.09
N PRO A 130 16.75 1.32 8.63
CA PRO A 130 17.79 1.98 7.82
C PRO A 130 18.47 1.08 6.78
N LYS A 131 18.41 -0.24 6.97
CA LYS A 131 19.11 -1.21 6.11
C LYS A 131 18.19 -1.92 5.11
N SER A 132 16.88 -1.91 5.34
CA SER A 132 15.90 -2.64 4.55
C SER A 132 15.83 -2.14 3.11
N GLN A 133 15.52 -3.02 2.18
CA GLN A 133 15.07 -2.64 0.85
C GLN A 133 13.62 -2.20 0.94
N ILE A 134 13.23 -1.11 0.32
CA ILE A 134 11.85 -0.60 0.33
C ILE A 134 11.31 -0.63 -1.10
N ILE A 135 10.17 -1.28 -1.30
CA ILE A 135 9.47 -1.33 -2.58
C ILE A 135 8.18 -0.53 -2.45
N CYS A 136 8.14 0.63 -3.09
CA CYS A 136 6.96 1.47 -3.23
C CYS A 136 6.10 0.91 -4.36
N MET A 137 5.09 0.12 -3.99
CA MET A 137 4.24 -0.61 -4.92
C MET A 137 2.90 0.08 -5.09
N LEU A 138 2.36 0.06 -6.31
CA LEU A 138 0.94 0.27 -6.55
C LEU A 138 0.29 -1.03 -7.04
N GLY A 139 -0.88 -1.33 -6.49
CA GLY A 139 -1.66 -2.51 -6.84
C GLY A 139 -2.25 -2.43 -8.25
N ASN A 140 -2.98 -3.47 -8.65
CA ASN A 140 -3.48 -3.65 -10.00
C ASN A 140 -4.90 -3.09 -10.24
N MET A 141 -5.39 -2.23 -9.36
CA MET A 141 -6.67 -1.55 -9.53
C MET A 141 -6.50 -0.28 -10.39
N ASP A 142 -7.52 0.54 -10.46
CA ASP A 142 -7.58 1.73 -11.32
C ASP A 142 -6.49 2.79 -11.06
N ILE A 143 -5.84 2.74 -9.89
CA ILE A 143 -4.67 3.60 -9.60
C ILE A 143 -3.53 3.42 -10.62
N THR A 144 -3.41 2.22 -11.21
CA THR A 144 -2.41 1.92 -12.25
C THR A 144 -3.01 1.87 -13.67
N LYS A 145 -4.26 2.30 -13.82
CA LYS A 145 -4.90 2.39 -15.13
C LYS A 145 -4.14 3.39 -16.02
N LYS A 146 -4.08 3.12 -17.32
CA LYS A 146 -3.47 4.03 -18.30
C LYS A 146 -4.03 5.46 -18.17
N GLY A 147 -3.14 6.43 -18.00
CA GLY A 147 -3.50 7.84 -17.80
C GLY A 147 -3.69 8.25 -16.32
N SER A 148 -3.57 7.33 -15.38
CA SER A 148 -3.52 7.66 -13.95
C SER A 148 -2.25 8.45 -13.62
N PRO A 149 -2.33 9.57 -12.87
CA PRO A 149 -1.15 10.33 -12.48
C PRO A 149 -0.38 9.69 -11.30
N TRP A 150 -1.02 8.81 -10.54
CA TRP A 150 -0.51 8.28 -9.28
C TRP A 150 0.83 7.54 -9.37
N PRO A 151 1.09 6.73 -10.44
CA PRO A 151 2.43 6.15 -10.62
C PRO A 151 3.52 7.22 -10.73
N GLY A 152 3.24 8.33 -11.41
CA GLY A 152 4.15 9.48 -11.50
C GLY A 152 4.44 10.11 -10.13
N TYR A 153 3.42 10.28 -9.30
CA TYR A 153 3.58 10.85 -7.94
C TYR A 153 4.47 9.96 -7.06
N VAL A 154 4.30 8.64 -7.12
CA VAL A 154 5.15 7.69 -6.38
C VAL A 154 6.58 7.71 -6.90
N ASP A 155 6.78 7.72 -8.22
CA ASP A 155 8.12 7.80 -8.83
C ASP A 155 8.84 9.09 -8.42
N ASP A 156 8.15 10.22 -8.41
CA ASP A 156 8.74 11.50 -8.07
C ASP A 156 9.05 11.61 -6.57
N ALA A 157 8.20 11.03 -5.71
CA ALA A 157 8.48 10.93 -4.29
C ALA A 157 9.75 10.09 -4.03
N VAL A 158 9.87 8.94 -4.69
CA VAL A 158 11.04 8.04 -4.54
C VAL A 158 12.31 8.68 -5.09
N LYS A 159 12.26 9.33 -6.24
CA LYS A 159 13.41 10.08 -6.80
C LYS A 159 13.93 11.16 -5.84
N GLN A 160 13.03 11.88 -5.17
CA GLN A 160 13.41 12.93 -4.21
C GLN A 160 14.06 12.40 -2.92
N LEU A 161 13.90 11.12 -2.61
CA LEU A 161 14.55 10.50 -1.44
C LEU A 161 16.04 10.20 -1.68
N HIS A 162 16.48 10.15 -2.95
CA HIS A 162 17.87 9.86 -3.32
C HIS A 162 18.47 8.60 -2.68
N ASP A 163 17.66 7.58 -2.43
CA ASP A 163 18.06 6.34 -1.78
C ASP A 163 18.04 5.17 -2.77
N LYS A 164 19.19 4.53 -2.99
CA LYS A 164 19.37 3.41 -3.92
C LYS A 164 18.70 2.11 -3.47
N LYS A 165 18.22 2.05 -2.22
CA LYS A 165 17.50 0.90 -1.66
C LYS A 165 15.98 1.13 -1.60
N ILE A 166 15.48 2.17 -2.29
CA ILE A 166 14.06 2.44 -2.44
C ILE A 166 13.72 2.32 -3.92
N PHE A 167 12.76 1.46 -4.23
CA PHE A 167 12.37 1.09 -5.59
C PHE A 167 10.90 1.38 -5.81
N THR A 168 10.49 1.57 -7.05
CA THR A 168 9.08 1.59 -7.45
C THR A 168 8.72 0.34 -8.22
N PHE A 169 7.53 -0.21 -7.97
CA PHE A 169 6.96 -1.33 -8.70
C PHE A 169 5.45 -1.12 -8.88
N PHE A 170 4.98 -1.09 -10.12
CA PHE A 170 3.57 -0.89 -10.42
C PHE A 170 3.00 -2.13 -11.10
N SER A 171 2.01 -2.76 -10.44
CA SER A 171 1.31 -3.90 -11.04
C SER A 171 0.49 -3.44 -12.24
N PRO A 172 0.47 -4.21 -13.34
CA PRO A 172 -0.41 -3.94 -14.46
C PRO A 172 -1.87 -3.87 -14.03
N TYR A 173 -2.61 -2.90 -14.57
CA TYR A 173 -4.05 -2.76 -14.33
C TYR A 173 -4.80 -4.03 -14.71
N LYS A 174 -5.65 -4.53 -13.80
CA LYS A 174 -6.36 -5.80 -13.99
C LYS A 174 -7.55 -5.77 -14.94
N ASP A 175 -8.03 -4.56 -15.27
CA ASP A 175 -9.18 -4.30 -16.17
C ASP A 175 -10.45 -5.12 -15.83
N THR A 176 -10.69 -5.37 -14.56
CA THR A 176 -11.87 -6.04 -14.03
C THR A 176 -12.48 -5.22 -12.90
N TYR A 177 -13.77 -5.37 -12.66
CA TYR A 177 -14.47 -4.68 -11.59
C TYR A 177 -14.10 -5.22 -10.20
N GLY A 178 -14.11 -4.35 -9.20
CA GLY A 178 -13.99 -4.68 -7.78
C GLY A 178 -12.55 -4.94 -7.32
N HIS A 179 -12.42 -5.52 -6.13
CA HIS A 179 -11.11 -5.84 -5.55
C HIS A 179 -10.43 -7.02 -6.24
N PRO A 180 -9.09 -7.15 -6.14
CA PRO A 180 -8.36 -8.25 -6.77
C PRO A 180 -8.82 -9.61 -6.23
N LYS A 181 -9.18 -10.51 -7.14
CA LYS A 181 -9.52 -11.90 -6.85
C LYS A 181 -8.26 -12.77 -6.73
N VAL A 182 -8.40 -14.01 -6.30
CA VAL A 182 -7.27 -14.94 -6.07
C VAL A 182 -6.31 -14.98 -7.27
N ARG A 183 -6.82 -15.13 -8.51
CA ARG A 183 -5.98 -15.13 -9.71
C ARG A 183 -5.26 -13.81 -9.95
N GLU A 184 -5.89 -12.70 -9.61
CA GLU A 184 -5.33 -11.35 -9.78
C GLU A 184 -4.32 -11.04 -8.67
N GLN A 185 -4.54 -11.56 -7.46
CA GLN A 185 -3.57 -11.56 -6.37
C GLN A 185 -2.33 -12.37 -6.75
N LYS A 186 -2.53 -13.55 -7.38
CA LYS A 186 -1.43 -14.37 -7.88
C LYS A 186 -0.63 -13.65 -8.97
N ALA A 187 -1.28 -12.99 -9.92
CA ALA A 187 -0.60 -12.21 -10.95
C ALA A 187 0.25 -11.06 -10.35
N MET A 188 -0.28 -10.38 -9.31
CA MET A 188 0.49 -9.38 -8.56
C MET A 188 1.71 -10.01 -7.87
N ALA A 189 1.53 -11.18 -7.25
CA ALA A 189 2.62 -11.92 -6.61
C ALA A 189 3.70 -12.31 -7.61
N ASP A 190 3.33 -12.90 -8.74
CA ASP A 190 4.27 -13.32 -9.78
C ASP A 190 5.09 -12.13 -10.31
N GLY A 191 4.45 -10.97 -10.49
CA GLY A 191 5.13 -9.73 -10.88
C GLY A 191 6.09 -9.21 -9.80
N LEU A 192 5.67 -9.20 -8.53
CA LEU A 192 6.49 -8.73 -7.41
C LEU A 192 7.66 -9.68 -7.15
N ILE A 193 7.46 -11.00 -7.24
CA ILE A 193 8.52 -12.00 -7.12
C ILE A 193 9.59 -11.76 -8.18
N LYS A 194 9.18 -11.66 -9.44
CA LYS A 194 10.10 -11.36 -10.54
C LYS A 194 10.88 -10.07 -10.30
N PHE A 195 10.19 -9.01 -9.87
CA PHE A 195 10.84 -7.74 -9.57
C PHE A 195 11.89 -7.88 -8.45
N ILE A 196 11.58 -8.61 -7.38
CA ILE A 196 12.51 -8.86 -6.26
C ILE A 196 13.73 -9.64 -6.75
N ASP A 197 13.54 -10.72 -7.51
CA ASP A 197 14.65 -11.53 -8.05
C ASP A 197 15.60 -10.72 -8.93
N GLU A 198 15.07 -9.77 -9.70
CA GLU A 198 15.87 -8.97 -10.63
C GLU A 198 16.59 -7.79 -9.96
N ASN A 199 16.03 -7.23 -8.86
CA ASN A 199 16.47 -5.95 -8.31
C ASN A 199 17.00 -6.01 -6.88
N ILE A 200 16.61 -7.00 -6.08
CA ILE A 200 17.00 -7.11 -4.68
C ILE A 200 18.13 -8.12 -4.53
N LYS A 201 19.23 -7.67 -3.92
CA LYS A 201 20.33 -8.54 -3.52
C LYS A 201 20.24 -8.78 -2.02
N TRP A 202 20.14 -10.04 -1.64
CA TRP A 202 20.07 -10.50 -0.26
C TRP A 202 21.43 -10.40 0.44
#